data_aac7b22faa2c2adae39bbc6dc91f4b68
#
_entry.id   aac7b22faa2c2adae39bbc6dc91f4b68
#
_cell.length_a   1.000
_cell.length_b   1.000
_cell.length_c   1.000
_cell.angle_alpha   90.00
_cell.angle_beta   90.00
_cell.angle_gamma   90.00
#
_symmetry.space_group_name_H-M   'P 1'
#
loop_
_entity.id
_entity.type
_entity.pdbx_description
1 polymer ?
#
loop_
_entity_poly.entity_id
_entity_poly.type
_entity_poly.pdbx_seq_one_letter_code
_entity_poly.pdbx_strand_id
1 'polypeptide(L)'
;SPEEITDKNNDFFGGNTGMSFRNKQLRSDFNLQVSVPIVSHFLELIKQNDLESKILSFSDFFNNNAPTKILMNHFKQHFGFDLETLQWHFERKVVSAIIEKTFDLLIGQVSSLFSYYECDIVLLSGRLTSLMPLTNLFLKHYAISPNRLKSMNDYRVGKWYPQDKRHKFIDGNGKFKDPKSIITTGAMIANIAGNGGINGFSLNMEKLKQKLLPNTNFFGKLNEQFENYETIISPESNHQTIEISTLPFRIGVRQLDVASYPSRPFYNFNFIELSIHSKYLKYLIFDKI
;
A
#
# COMPACT_ATOMS: atom_id res chain seq x y z
N SER A 1 -0.38 -6.63 20.39
CA SER A 1 0.05 -5.29 19.90
C SER A 1 1.04 -5.47 18.75
N PRO A 2 1.33 -4.44 17.93
CA PRO A 2 2.42 -4.49 16.94
C PRO A 2 3.78 -4.85 17.56
N GLU A 3 4.02 -4.45 18.80
CA GLU A 3 5.22 -4.77 19.57
C GLU A 3 5.31 -6.27 19.89
N GLU A 4 4.22 -6.89 20.35
CA GLU A 4 4.16 -8.35 20.59
C GLU A 4 4.42 -9.16 19.32
N ILE A 5 3.96 -8.69 18.16
CA ILE A 5 4.22 -9.34 16.86
C ILE A 5 5.70 -9.20 16.50
N THR A 6 6.29 -8.03 16.77
CA THR A 6 7.70 -7.77 16.51
C THR A 6 8.59 -8.62 17.39
N ASP A 7 8.27 -8.76 18.67
CA ASP A 7 9.00 -9.59 19.62
C ASP A 7 8.95 -11.07 19.23
N LYS A 8 7.78 -11.61 18.92
CA LYS A 8 7.63 -12.99 18.45
C LYS A 8 8.40 -13.24 17.14
N ASN A 9 8.40 -12.28 16.22
CA ASN A 9 9.21 -12.38 15.00
C ASN A 9 10.71 -12.36 15.31
N ASN A 10 11.15 -11.58 16.30
CA ASN A 10 12.53 -11.54 16.75
C ASN A 10 12.96 -12.85 17.40
N ASP A 11 12.08 -13.49 18.16
CA ASP A 11 12.31 -14.82 18.74
C ASP A 11 12.45 -15.90 17.64
N PHE A 12 11.66 -15.77 16.57
CA PHE A 12 11.64 -16.75 15.48
C PHE A 12 12.84 -16.65 14.53
N PHE A 13 13.26 -15.44 14.17
CA PHE A 13 14.28 -15.20 13.14
C PHE A 13 15.49 -14.43 13.66
N GLY A 14 15.53 -14.08 14.93
CA GLY A 14 16.50 -13.18 15.53
C GLY A 14 16.13 -11.70 15.35
N GLY A 15 16.68 -10.85 16.22
CA GLY A 15 16.45 -9.40 16.18
C GLY A 15 17.02 -8.74 14.92
N ASN A 16 16.50 -7.55 14.59
CA ASN A 16 16.91 -6.81 13.38
C ASN A 16 18.37 -6.33 13.45
N THR A 17 18.90 -6.06 14.64
CA THR A 17 20.29 -5.67 14.88
C THR A 17 21.19 -6.90 14.89
N GLY A 18 22.11 -6.99 13.96
CA GLY A 18 23.06 -8.11 13.87
C GLY A 18 22.53 -9.38 13.19
N MET A 19 21.34 -9.34 12.62
CA MET A 19 20.77 -10.49 11.91
C MET A 19 21.66 -10.90 10.73
N SER A 20 22.05 -12.20 10.67
CA SER A 20 22.80 -12.75 9.55
C SER A 20 22.01 -12.64 8.25
N PHE A 21 22.70 -12.58 7.10
CA PHE A 21 22.05 -12.59 5.78
C PHE A 21 21.10 -13.78 5.60
N ARG A 22 21.51 -14.96 6.09
CA ARG A 22 20.70 -16.17 6.05
C ARG A 22 19.38 -16.02 6.80
N ASN A 23 19.39 -15.42 7.99
CA ASN A 23 18.17 -15.21 8.78
C ASN A 23 17.24 -14.18 8.13
N LYS A 24 17.80 -13.13 7.51
CA LYS A 24 17.01 -12.17 6.71
C LYS A 24 16.32 -12.85 5.54
N GLN A 25 17.04 -13.73 4.85
CA GLN A 25 16.47 -14.49 3.74
C GLN A 25 15.37 -15.44 4.21
N LEU A 26 15.61 -16.22 5.26
CA LEU A 26 14.59 -17.12 5.84
C LEU A 26 13.34 -16.36 6.29
N ARG A 27 13.49 -15.19 6.89
CA ARG A 27 12.35 -14.33 7.27
C ARG A 27 11.58 -13.83 6.06
N SER A 28 12.29 -13.41 5.01
CA SER A 28 11.67 -12.99 3.76
C SER A 28 10.92 -14.15 3.11
N ASP A 29 11.54 -15.32 3.03
CA ASP A 29 10.96 -16.52 2.45
C ASP A 29 9.72 -16.99 3.23
N PHE A 30 9.77 -16.97 4.57
CA PHE A 30 8.61 -17.26 5.39
C PHE A 30 7.44 -16.31 5.11
N ASN A 31 7.71 -15.02 5.06
CA ASN A 31 6.67 -14.04 4.79
C ASN A 31 6.04 -14.27 3.40
N LEU A 32 6.85 -14.48 2.38
CA LEU A 32 6.38 -14.64 1.00
C LEU A 32 5.74 -16.00 0.74
N GLN A 33 6.33 -17.07 1.28
CA GLN A 33 5.94 -18.45 0.93
C GLN A 33 4.94 -19.06 1.90
N VAL A 34 4.82 -18.54 3.13
CA VAL A 34 3.89 -19.05 4.16
C VAL A 34 2.87 -18.01 4.57
N SER A 35 3.32 -16.87 5.12
CA SER A 35 2.38 -15.88 5.70
C SER A 35 1.46 -15.27 4.65
N VAL A 36 2.00 -14.86 3.49
CA VAL A 36 1.20 -14.22 2.43
C VAL A 36 0.15 -15.15 1.84
N PRO A 37 0.44 -16.43 1.49
CA PRO A 37 -0.59 -17.36 1.04
C PRO A 37 -1.70 -17.59 2.07
N ILE A 38 -1.35 -17.83 3.35
CA ILE A 38 -2.32 -18.06 4.42
C ILE A 38 -3.21 -16.84 4.62
N VAL A 39 -2.61 -15.65 4.79
CA VAL A 39 -3.37 -14.41 4.98
C VAL A 39 -4.25 -14.12 3.75
N SER A 40 -3.73 -14.29 2.55
CA SER A 40 -4.49 -14.07 1.32
C SER A 40 -5.71 -15.00 1.25
N HIS A 41 -5.56 -16.26 1.62
CA HIS A 41 -6.66 -17.20 1.68
C HIS A 41 -7.71 -16.82 2.73
N PHE A 42 -7.29 -16.43 3.93
CA PHE A 42 -8.18 -15.94 4.98
C PHE A 42 -8.97 -14.69 4.55
N LEU A 43 -8.31 -13.76 3.85
CA LEU A 43 -8.98 -12.58 3.30
C LEU A 43 -10.00 -12.92 2.22
N GLU A 44 -9.77 -13.97 1.41
CA GLU A 44 -10.78 -14.45 0.46
C GLU A 44 -11.96 -15.13 1.18
N LEU A 45 -11.71 -15.88 2.26
CA LEU A 45 -12.78 -16.47 3.07
C LEU A 45 -13.65 -15.40 3.76
N ILE A 46 -13.07 -14.30 4.21
CA ILE A 46 -13.82 -13.16 4.79
C ILE A 46 -14.82 -12.56 3.79
N LYS A 47 -14.52 -12.62 2.50
CA LYS A 47 -15.45 -12.12 1.45
C LYS A 47 -16.66 -13.03 1.23
N GLN A 48 -16.57 -14.29 1.65
CA GLN A 48 -17.66 -15.25 1.55
C GLN A 48 -18.60 -15.07 2.74
N ASN A 49 -19.68 -14.32 2.58
CA ASN A 49 -20.56 -13.89 3.68
C ASN A 49 -21.18 -15.04 4.50
N ASP A 50 -21.35 -16.21 3.90
CA ASP A 50 -22.03 -17.34 4.54
C ASP A 50 -21.10 -18.27 5.32
N LEU A 51 -19.78 -18.01 5.34
CA LEU A 51 -18.81 -18.86 6.00
C LEU A 51 -18.41 -18.28 7.37
N GLU A 52 -18.82 -18.92 8.46
CA GLU A 52 -18.48 -18.50 9.83
C GLU A 52 -17.17 -19.10 10.32
N SER A 53 -16.93 -20.39 10.03
CA SER A 53 -15.69 -21.08 10.42
C SER A 53 -15.30 -22.16 9.42
N LYS A 54 -14.01 -22.46 9.33
CA LYS A 54 -13.46 -23.55 8.50
C LYS A 54 -12.13 -24.03 9.07
N ILE A 55 -11.95 -25.35 9.10
CA ILE A 55 -10.62 -25.95 9.33
C ILE A 55 -9.93 -26.09 7.99
N LEU A 56 -8.69 -25.66 7.93
CA LEU A 56 -7.87 -25.61 6.73
C LEU A 56 -6.60 -26.44 6.96
N SER A 57 -6.18 -27.13 5.94
CA SER A 57 -4.96 -27.93 5.91
C SER A 57 -3.88 -27.28 5.06
N PHE A 58 -2.70 -27.83 5.05
CA PHE A 58 -1.59 -27.39 4.21
C PHE A 58 -1.99 -27.27 2.74
N SER A 59 -2.71 -28.25 2.20
CA SER A 59 -3.15 -28.27 0.82
C SER A 59 -4.10 -27.13 0.44
N ASP A 60 -4.86 -26.60 1.38
CA ASP A 60 -5.76 -25.45 1.09
C ASP A 60 -4.97 -24.17 0.71
N PHE A 61 -3.74 -24.05 1.20
CA PHE A 61 -2.90 -22.86 0.95
C PHE A 61 -1.85 -23.08 -0.13
N PHE A 62 -1.31 -24.29 -0.24
CA PHE A 62 -0.04 -24.54 -0.93
C PHE A 62 -0.14 -25.54 -2.08
N ASN A 63 -1.34 -25.83 -2.60
CA ASN A 63 -1.55 -26.80 -3.69
C ASN A 63 -0.67 -26.57 -4.91
N ASN A 64 -0.42 -25.31 -5.28
CA ASN A 64 0.31 -24.96 -6.51
C ASN A 64 1.72 -24.43 -6.23
N ASN A 65 2.01 -23.98 -5.02
CA ASN A 65 3.28 -23.34 -4.67
C ASN A 65 3.65 -23.71 -3.22
N ALA A 66 4.14 -24.90 -3.00
CA ALA A 66 4.63 -25.30 -1.67
C ALA A 66 5.85 -24.46 -1.26
N PRO A 67 5.99 -24.14 0.04
CA PRO A 67 7.20 -23.53 0.57
C PRO A 67 8.44 -24.39 0.25
N THR A 68 9.59 -23.73 0.12
CA THR A 68 10.84 -24.43 -0.19
C THR A 68 11.21 -25.44 0.90
N LYS A 69 11.83 -26.55 0.49
CA LYS A 69 12.31 -27.59 1.43
C LYS A 69 13.24 -27.03 2.51
N ILE A 70 14.03 -26.01 2.17
CA ILE A 70 14.92 -25.33 3.12
C ILE A 70 14.10 -24.68 4.24
N LEU A 71 13.04 -23.98 3.89
CA LEU A 71 12.16 -23.33 4.85
C LEU A 71 11.39 -24.36 5.69
N MET A 72 10.84 -25.38 5.07
CA MET A 72 10.12 -26.45 5.78
C MET A 72 11.02 -27.21 6.77
N ASN A 73 12.24 -27.54 6.35
CA ASN A 73 13.23 -28.16 7.24
C ASN A 73 13.65 -27.24 8.39
N HIS A 74 13.74 -25.94 8.15
CA HIS A 74 14.03 -24.98 9.21
C HIS A 74 12.95 -25.03 10.32
N PHE A 75 11.67 -25.06 9.96
CA PHE A 75 10.58 -25.21 10.93
C PHE A 75 10.66 -26.53 11.70
N LYS A 76 10.88 -27.63 11.01
CA LYS A 76 10.96 -28.93 11.63
C LYS A 76 12.13 -29.05 12.60
N GLN A 77 13.29 -28.51 12.26
CA GLN A 77 14.49 -28.58 13.07
C GLN A 77 14.50 -27.63 14.25
N HIS A 78 14.02 -26.41 14.06
CA HIS A 78 14.12 -25.34 15.09
C HIS A 78 12.89 -25.25 15.99
N PHE A 79 11.71 -25.64 15.51
CA PHE A 79 10.46 -25.49 16.22
C PHE A 79 9.76 -26.84 16.48
N GLY A 80 10.28 -27.93 15.98
CA GLY A 80 9.76 -29.27 16.27
C GLY A 80 8.42 -29.58 15.62
N PHE A 81 7.90 -28.74 14.72
CA PHE A 81 6.65 -29.02 14.00
C PHE A 81 6.83 -29.04 12.48
N ASP A 82 5.98 -29.80 11.84
CA ASP A 82 5.93 -29.94 10.40
C ASP A 82 4.78 -29.11 9.82
N LEU A 83 5.08 -28.19 8.91
CA LEU A 83 4.06 -27.35 8.28
C LEU A 83 2.98 -28.15 7.57
N GLU A 84 3.32 -29.32 7.02
CA GLU A 84 2.38 -30.19 6.29
C GLU A 84 1.30 -30.80 7.19
N THR A 85 1.59 -30.92 8.49
CA THR A 85 0.67 -31.51 9.47
C THR A 85 -0.17 -30.50 10.22
N LEU A 86 0.10 -29.20 10.03
CA LEU A 86 -0.63 -28.15 10.72
C LEU A 86 -2.04 -28.00 10.18
N GLN A 87 -2.95 -27.71 11.10
CA GLN A 87 -4.30 -27.27 10.80
C GLN A 87 -4.49 -25.84 11.23
N TRP A 88 -5.14 -25.04 10.37
CA TRP A 88 -5.47 -23.66 10.63
C TRP A 88 -6.98 -23.51 10.80
N HIS A 89 -7.37 -22.87 11.89
CA HIS A 89 -8.76 -22.59 12.17
C HIS A 89 -9.09 -21.18 11.67
N PHE A 90 -9.92 -21.10 10.63
CA PHE A 90 -10.53 -19.84 10.24
C PHE A 90 -11.80 -19.65 11.04
N GLU A 91 -11.89 -18.54 11.75
CA GLU A 91 -13.09 -18.05 12.41
C GLU A 91 -13.32 -16.61 11.99
N ARG A 92 -14.45 -16.36 11.35
CA ARG A 92 -14.78 -15.02 10.82
C ARG A 92 -14.69 -13.93 11.87
N LYS A 93 -15.26 -14.17 13.06
CA LYS A 93 -15.25 -13.20 14.17
C LYS A 93 -13.83 -12.86 14.62
N VAL A 94 -12.96 -13.85 14.72
CA VAL A 94 -11.57 -13.67 15.15
C VAL A 94 -10.79 -12.87 14.09
N VAL A 95 -10.90 -13.27 12.82
CA VAL A 95 -10.20 -12.57 11.72
C VAL A 95 -10.72 -11.15 11.55
N SER A 96 -12.03 -10.93 11.65
CA SER A 96 -12.63 -9.58 11.60
C SER A 96 -12.12 -8.71 12.75
N ALA A 97 -12.09 -9.22 13.98
CA ALA A 97 -11.60 -8.49 15.14
C ALA A 97 -10.11 -8.13 15.00
N ILE A 98 -9.29 -9.01 14.42
CA ILE A 98 -7.88 -8.72 14.14
C ILE A 98 -7.75 -7.59 13.10
N ILE A 99 -8.54 -7.63 12.02
CA ILE A 99 -8.58 -6.59 11.00
C ILE A 99 -8.99 -5.25 11.64
N GLU A 100 -10.07 -5.23 12.39
CA GLU A 100 -10.56 -4.05 13.09
C GLU A 100 -9.50 -3.47 14.03
N LYS A 101 -8.94 -4.28 14.91
CA LYS A 101 -7.88 -3.85 15.85
C LYS A 101 -6.66 -3.29 15.13
N THR A 102 -6.28 -3.91 14.02
CA THR A 102 -5.09 -3.49 13.25
C THR A 102 -5.28 -2.15 12.56
N PHE A 103 -6.47 -1.89 12.04
CA PHE A 103 -6.74 -0.72 11.23
C PHE A 103 -7.50 0.41 11.95
N ASP A 104 -7.99 0.20 13.18
CA ASP A 104 -8.84 1.14 13.91
C ASP A 104 -8.20 2.52 14.03
N LEU A 105 -6.95 2.59 14.48
CA LEU A 105 -6.23 3.86 14.63
C LEU A 105 -6.04 4.57 13.27
N LEU A 106 -5.59 3.83 12.25
CA LEU A 106 -5.34 4.38 10.92
C LEU A 106 -6.63 4.92 10.30
N ILE A 107 -7.70 4.13 10.36
CA ILE A 107 -9.01 4.53 9.81
C ILE A 107 -9.58 5.72 10.58
N GLY A 108 -9.41 5.76 11.91
CA GLY A 108 -9.81 6.89 12.72
C GLY A 108 -9.12 8.19 12.30
N GLN A 109 -7.80 8.14 12.09
CA GLN A 109 -7.01 9.29 11.62
C GLN A 109 -7.44 9.75 10.21
N VAL A 110 -7.62 8.81 9.29
CA VAL A 110 -8.08 9.12 7.91
C VAL A 110 -9.50 9.68 7.92
N SER A 111 -10.38 9.13 8.76
CA SER A 111 -11.75 9.63 8.93
C SER A 111 -11.81 11.05 9.48
N SER A 112 -10.89 11.42 10.37
CA SER A 112 -10.75 12.78 10.85
C SER A 112 -10.39 13.76 9.72
N LEU A 113 -9.54 13.34 8.77
CA LEU A 113 -9.24 14.14 7.59
C LEU A 113 -10.46 14.30 6.69
N PHE A 114 -11.24 13.25 6.48
CA PHE A 114 -12.48 13.33 5.69
C PHE A 114 -13.49 14.27 6.31
N SER A 115 -13.62 14.27 7.63
CA SER A 115 -14.46 15.21 8.38
C SER A 115 -13.96 16.65 8.24
N TYR A 116 -12.65 16.85 8.34
CA TYR A 116 -12.04 18.17 8.17
C TYR A 116 -12.27 18.78 6.78
N TYR A 117 -12.21 17.93 5.74
CA TYR A 117 -12.45 18.36 4.35
C TYR A 117 -13.92 18.31 3.94
N GLU A 118 -14.84 18.00 4.85
CA GLU A 118 -16.29 17.91 4.60
C GLU A 118 -16.62 17.07 3.35
N CYS A 119 -16.00 15.88 3.24
CA CYS A 119 -16.14 15.05 2.06
C CYS A 119 -17.57 14.51 1.89
N ASP A 120 -18.23 14.84 0.79
CA ASP A 120 -19.56 14.35 0.46
C ASP A 120 -19.59 12.88 0.05
N ILE A 121 -18.54 12.42 -0.62
CA ILE A 121 -18.39 11.07 -1.13
C ILE A 121 -16.97 10.58 -0.84
N VAL A 122 -16.86 9.37 -0.33
CA VAL A 122 -15.59 8.69 -0.09
C VAL A 122 -15.48 7.47 -0.98
N LEU A 123 -14.45 7.44 -1.82
CA LEU A 123 -14.14 6.32 -2.70
C LEU A 123 -12.99 5.51 -2.11
N LEU A 124 -13.25 4.27 -1.74
CA LEU A 124 -12.25 3.35 -1.22
C LEU A 124 -11.66 2.52 -2.35
N SER A 125 -10.34 2.59 -2.54
CA SER A 125 -9.61 1.80 -3.53
C SER A 125 -8.54 0.94 -2.87
N GLY A 126 -8.24 -0.20 -3.48
CA GLY A 126 -7.27 -1.16 -3.00
C GLY A 126 -7.89 -2.50 -2.58
N ARG A 127 -7.04 -3.51 -2.38
CA ARG A 127 -7.52 -4.88 -2.10
C ARG A 127 -8.31 -5.02 -0.81
N LEU A 128 -7.89 -4.31 0.23
CA LEU A 128 -8.49 -4.42 1.55
C LEU A 128 -9.87 -3.75 1.64
N THR A 129 -10.17 -2.82 0.74
CA THR A 129 -11.45 -2.09 0.75
C THR A 129 -12.65 -2.94 0.33
N SER A 130 -12.41 -4.16 -0.16
CA SER A 130 -13.46 -5.16 -0.37
C SER A 130 -13.87 -5.89 0.90
N LEU A 131 -13.17 -5.67 2.03
CA LEU A 131 -13.44 -6.34 3.29
C LEU A 131 -14.49 -5.56 4.09
N MET A 132 -15.58 -6.23 4.42
CA MET A 132 -16.67 -5.62 5.21
C MET A 132 -16.20 -5.03 6.56
N PRO A 133 -15.29 -5.67 7.34
CA PRO A 133 -14.77 -5.07 8.57
C PRO A 133 -14.15 -3.70 8.38
N LEU A 134 -13.44 -3.44 7.29
CA LEU A 134 -12.88 -2.13 6.99
C LEU A 134 -13.93 -1.07 6.65
N THR A 135 -14.94 -1.46 5.87
CA THR A 135 -16.07 -0.57 5.59
C THR A 135 -16.80 -0.18 6.86
N ASN A 136 -17.02 -1.15 7.75
CA ASN A 136 -17.65 -0.90 9.05
C ASN A 136 -16.82 0.03 9.94
N LEU A 137 -15.48 -0.10 9.92
CA LEU A 137 -14.60 0.84 10.62
C LEU A 137 -14.73 2.27 10.10
N PHE A 138 -14.78 2.47 8.79
CA PHE A 138 -15.04 3.79 8.22
C PHE A 138 -16.37 4.36 8.70
N LEU A 139 -17.45 3.57 8.66
CA LEU A 139 -18.77 4.00 9.13
C LEU A 139 -18.81 4.27 10.65
N LYS A 140 -17.99 3.58 11.42
CA LYS A 140 -17.82 3.80 12.87
C LYS A 140 -17.16 5.15 13.17
N HIS A 141 -16.12 5.51 12.41
CA HIS A 141 -15.29 6.70 12.68
C HIS A 141 -15.74 7.94 11.90
N TYR A 142 -16.49 7.77 10.80
CA TYR A 142 -16.95 8.86 9.96
C TYR A 142 -18.45 8.80 9.74
N ALA A 143 -19.15 9.83 10.22
CA ALA A 143 -20.59 9.95 10.11
C ALA A 143 -21.03 10.27 8.67
N ILE A 144 -20.85 9.32 7.77
CA ILE A 144 -21.27 9.40 6.37
C ILE A 144 -22.35 8.36 6.07
N SER A 145 -23.29 8.72 5.22
CA SER A 145 -24.30 7.76 4.75
C SER A 145 -23.64 6.59 4.00
N PRO A 146 -24.01 5.31 4.27
CA PRO A 146 -23.40 4.15 3.62
C PRO A 146 -23.40 4.18 2.10
N ASN A 147 -24.37 4.86 1.48
CA ASN A 147 -24.44 5.04 0.03
C ASN A 147 -23.41 6.05 -0.52
N ARG A 148 -22.80 6.86 0.33
CA ARG A 148 -21.73 7.81 -0.01
C ARG A 148 -20.33 7.26 0.25
N LEU A 149 -20.21 6.13 0.94
CA LEU A 149 -18.97 5.36 1.09
C LEU A 149 -18.96 4.23 0.05
N LYS A 150 -18.13 4.34 -0.96
CA LYS A 150 -18.11 3.40 -2.08
C LYS A 150 -16.79 2.68 -2.21
N SER A 151 -16.83 1.36 -2.13
CA SER A 151 -15.68 0.54 -2.53
C SER A 151 -15.62 0.43 -4.05
N MET A 152 -14.47 0.74 -4.63
CA MET A 152 -14.26 0.58 -6.07
C MET A 152 -14.30 -0.88 -6.52
N ASN A 153 -14.12 -1.83 -5.60
CA ASN A 153 -14.31 -3.27 -5.88
C ASN A 153 -15.77 -3.62 -6.21
N ASP A 154 -16.72 -2.83 -5.73
CA ASP A 154 -18.13 -3.03 -6.00
C ASP A 154 -18.65 -2.22 -7.20
N TYR A 155 -17.80 -1.39 -7.77
CA TYR A 155 -18.15 -0.61 -8.93
C TYR A 155 -18.30 -1.49 -10.17
N ARG A 156 -19.43 -1.37 -10.86
CA ARG A 156 -19.69 -2.06 -12.12
C ARG A 156 -19.31 -1.16 -13.29
N VAL A 157 -18.40 -1.66 -14.10
CA VAL A 157 -18.00 -0.93 -15.30
C VAL A 157 -19.07 -1.02 -16.38
N GLY A 158 -19.27 0.08 -17.08
CA GLY A 158 -20.18 0.15 -18.21
C GLY A 158 -19.54 -0.34 -19.52
N LYS A 159 -20.27 -0.08 -20.64
CA LYS A 159 -19.82 -0.42 -22.01
C LYS A 159 -18.58 0.37 -22.46
N TRP A 160 -18.23 1.43 -21.76
CA TRP A 160 -17.05 2.27 -22.01
C TRP A 160 -15.72 1.56 -21.74
N TYR A 161 -15.74 0.49 -20.95
CA TYR A 161 -14.52 -0.27 -20.63
C TYR A 161 -14.10 -1.12 -21.85
N PRO A 162 -12.80 -1.19 -22.19
CA PRO A 162 -12.28 -1.95 -23.31
C PRO A 162 -12.76 -3.42 -23.30
N GLN A 163 -13.50 -3.84 -24.33
CA GLN A 163 -14.18 -5.14 -24.36
C GLN A 163 -13.19 -6.30 -24.60
N ASP A 164 -12.19 -6.09 -25.44
CA ASP A 164 -11.18 -7.08 -25.83
C ASP A 164 -10.32 -7.56 -24.64
N LYS A 165 -10.18 -6.74 -23.58
CA LYS A 165 -9.44 -7.10 -22.35
C LYS A 165 -10.35 -7.22 -21.12
N ARG A 166 -11.66 -7.14 -21.31
CA ARG A 166 -12.64 -7.10 -20.23
C ARG A 166 -12.53 -8.30 -19.28
N HIS A 167 -12.48 -9.52 -19.83
CA HIS A 167 -12.37 -10.75 -19.05
C HIS A 167 -11.12 -10.86 -18.20
N LYS A 168 -10.06 -10.10 -18.54
CA LYS A 168 -8.80 -10.09 -17.79
C LYS A 168 -8.89 -9.25 -16.51
N PHE A 169 -9.62 -8.14 -16.55
CA PHE A 169 -9.69 -7.15 -15.46
C PHE A 169 -11.03 -7.07 -14.76
N ILE A 170 -12.05 -7.68 -15.32
CA ILE A 170 -13.44 -7.61 -14.88
C ILE A 170 -13.98 -9.03 -14.70
N ASP A 171 -14.77 -9.24 -13.65
CA ASP A 171 -15.46 -10.49 -13.39
C ASP A 171 -16.74 -10.64 -14.26
N GLY A 172 -17.41 -11.80 -14.16
CA GLY A 172 -18.65 -12.08 -14.86
C GLY A 172 -19.80 -11.13 -14.52
N ASN A 173 -19.72 -10.45 -13.36
CA ASN A 173 -20.72 -9.48 -12.88
C ASN A 173 -20.40 -8.04 -13.31
N GLY A 174 -19.31 -7.82 -14.03
CA GLY A 174 -18.89 -6.50 -14.45
C GLY A 174 -18.11 -5.71 -13.39
N LYS A 175 -17.69 -6.33 -12.29
CA LYS A 175 -16.87 -5.70 -11.24
C LYS A 175 -15.39 -5.87 -11.52
N PHE A 176 -14.56 -4.96 -11.01
CA PHE A 176 -13.11 -5.06 -11.12
C PHE A 176 -12.56 -6.26 -10.34
N LYS A 177 -11.79 -7.12 -11.02
CA LYS A 177 -11.08 -8.25 -10.40
C LYS A 177 -9.88 -7.78 -9.58
N ASP A 178 -9.14 -6.80 -10.11
CA ASP A 178 -7.97 -6.23 -9.45
C ASP A 178 -8.16 -4.73 -9.24
N PRO A 179 -8.37 -4.30 -7.99
CA PRO A 179 -8.55 -2.88 -7.65
C PRO A 179 -7.35 -2.00 -8.03
N LYS A 180 -6.15 -2.56 -8.15
CA LYS A 180 -4.97 -1.81 -8.59
C LYS A 180 -5.06 -1.37 -10.04
N SER A 181 -5.74 -2.15 -10.88
CA SER A 181 -5.94 -1.81 -12.29
C SER A 181 -6.84 -0.59 -12.49
N ILE A 182 -7.64 -0.22 -11.51
CA ILE A 182 -8.56 0.92 -11.58
C ILE A 182 -7.80 2.23 -11.78
N ILE A 183 -6.72 2.44 -11.02
CA ILE A 183 -5.90 3.66 -11.11
C ILE A 183 -5.26 3.77 -12.49
N THR A 184 -4.65 2.68 -12.97
CA THR A 184 -4.00 2.64 -14.28
C THR A 184 -5.01 2.87 -15.41
N THR A 185 -6.18 2.22 -15.32
CA THR A 185 -7.27 2.40 -16.31
C THR A 185 -7.81 3.82 -16.26
N GLY A 186 -8.01 4.38 -15.07
CA GLY A 186 -8.45 5.76 -14.91
C GLY A 186 -7.47 6.77 -15.51
N ALA A 187 -6.17 6.59 -15.27
CA ALA A 187 -5.13 7.43 -15.86
C ALA A 187 -5.09 7.34 -17.39
N MET A 188 -5.25 6.13 -17.94
CA MET A 188 -5.33 5.92 -19.39
C MET A 188 -6.55 6.64 -19.98
N ILE A 189 -7.74 6.51 -19.37
CA ILE A 189 -8.95 7.17 -19.81
C ILE A 189 -8.81 8.69 -19.73
N ALA A 190 -8.25 9.20 -18.63
CA ALA A 190 -8.00 10.64 -18.47
C ALA A 190 -7.08 11.19 -19.57
N ASN A 191 -6.01 10.46 -19.90
CA ASN A 191 -5.11 10.85 -20.99
C ASN A 191 -5.80 10.85 -22.35
N ILE A 192 -6.58 9.81 -22.69
CA ILE A 192 -7.32 9.73 -23.95
C ILE A 192 -8.38 10.85 -24.01
N ALA A 193 -9.12 11.09 -22.94
CA ALA A 193 -10.12 12.14 -22.87
C ALA A 193 -9.52 13.55 -22.95
N GLY A 194 -8.34 13.76 -22.32
CA GLY A 194 -7.59 15.02 -22.42
C GLY A 194 -7.16 15.36 -23.86
N ASN A 195 -6.92 14.33 -24.67
CA ASN A 195 -6.57 14.46 -26.08
C ASN A 195 -7.79 14.39 -27.04
N GLY A 196 -9.01 14.45 -26.51
CA GLY A 196 -10.25 14.41 -27.31
C GLY A 196 -10.58 13.04 -27.91
N GLY A 197 -9.95 11.96 -27.45
CA GLY A 197 -10.12 10.61 -27.99
C GLY A 197 -11.36 9.86 -27.51
N ILE A 198 -12.25 10.48 -26.71
CA ILE A 198 -13.49 9.87 -26.23
C ILE A 198 -14.67 10.73 -26.65
N ASN A 199 -15.53 10.19 -27.50
CA ASN A 199 -16.72 10.89 -27.96
C ASN A 199 -17.68 11.21 -26.81
N GLY A 200 -18.10 12.46 -26.70
CA GLY A 200 -19.04 12.93 -25.68
C GLY A 200 -18.44 13.07 -24.26
N PHE A 201 -17.14 12.84 -24.11
CA PHE A 201 -16.42 13.07 -22.85
C PHE A 201 -15.08 13.76 -23.10
N SER A 202 -14.92 14.94 -22.53
CA SER A 202 -13.67 15.69 -22.58
C SER A 202 -13.19 16.01 -21.17
N LEU A 203 -11.88 15.92 -20.96
CA LEU A 203 -11.23 16.28 -19.71
C LEU A 203 -10.32 17.47 -19.94
N ASN A 204 -10.61 18.59 -19.28
CA ASN A 204 -9.71 19.75 -19.32
C ASN A 204 -8.57 19.53 -18.31
N MET A 205 -7.44 19.05 -18.79
CA MET A 205 -6.27 18.73 -17.98
C MET A 205 -5.70 19.95 -17.27
N GLU A 206 -5.75 21.14 -17.87
CA GLU A 206 -5.29 22.39 -17.25
C GLU A 206 -6.11 22.76 -16.02
N LYS A 207 -7.44 22.73 -16.16
CA LYS A 207 -8.34 22.97 -15.01
C LYS A 207 -8.20 21.88 -13.94
N LEU A 208 -7.95 20.65 -14.33
CA LEU A 208 -7.73 19.56 -13.39
C LEU A 208 -6.43 19.76 -12.62
N LYS A 209 -5.33 20.09 -13.30
CA LYS A 209 -4.04 20.41 -12.66
C LYS A 209 -4.16 21.57 -11.68
N GLN A 210 -4.89 22.63 -12.03
CA GLN A 210 -5.11 23.76 -11.15
C GLN A 210 -5.90 23.40 -9.87
N LYS A 211 -6.80 22.41 -9.94
CA LYS A 211 -7.58 21.93 -8.80
C LYS A 211 -6.88 20.86 -7.97
N LEU A 212 -6.06 20.03 -8.62
CA LEU A 212 -5.24 19.04 -7.96
C LEU A 212 -3.93 19.71 -7.53
N LEU A 213 -3.97 20.41 -6.40
CA LEU A 213 -2.76 20.90 -5.77
C LEU A 213 -1.84 19.71 -5.48
N PRO A 214 -0.55 19.82 -5.82
CA PRO A 214 0.40 18.76 -5.52
C PRO A 214 0.38 18.46 -4.02
N ASN A 215 0.26 17.19 -3.68
CA ASN A 215 0.26 16.75 -2.28
C ASN A 215 1.63 16.90 -1.60
N THR A 216 2.64 17.30 -2.38
CA THR A 216 4.02 17.44 -1.93
C THR A 216 4.58 18.75 -2.47
N ASN A 217 4.71 19.73 -1.57
CA ASN A 217 5.14 21.06 -1.93
C ASN A 217 6.55 21.39 -1.43
N PHE A 218 7.07 20.57 -0.51
CA PHE A 218 8.34 20.83 0.13
C PHE A 218 9.28 19.64 -0.08
N PHE A 219 10.46 19.92 -0.63
CA PHE A 219 11.55 18.97 -0.77
C PHE A 219 12.72 19.42 0.09
N GLY A 220 13.34 18.49 0.77
CA GLY A 220 14.43 18.80 1.67
C GLY A 220 15.32 17.63 2.01
N LYS A 221 16.31 17.88 2.83
CA LYS A 221 17.25 16.90 3.33
C LYS A 221 16.71 16.23 4.59
N LEU A 222 16.85 14.91 4.65
CA LEU A 222 16.59 14.09 5.85
C LEU A 222 17.90 13.62 6.47
N ASN A 223 17.97 13.64 7.80
CA ASN A 223 19.05 12.99 8.52
C ASN A 223 18.92 11.45 8.49
N GLU A 224 19.90 10.74 9.04
CA GLU A 224 19.93 9.28 9.04
C GLU A 224 18.79 8.65 9.84
N GLN A 225 18.33 9.30 10.90
CA GLN A 225 17.26 8.85 11.78
C GLN A 225 15.88 9.25 11.29
N PHE A 226 15.78 10.00 10.18
CA PHE A 226 14.53 10.58 9.66
C PHE A 226 13.84 11.57 10.62
N GLU A 227 14.52 12.05 11.64
CA GLU A 227 13.97 12.93 12.68
C GLU A 227 14.05 14.41 12.28
N ASN A 228 15.15 14.80 11.64
CA ASN A 228 15.38 16.17 11.21
C ASN A 228 15.17 16.31 9.71
N TYR A 229 14.42 17.35 9.35
CA TYR A 229 14.12 17.70 7.98
C TYR A 229 14.48 19.17 7.74
N GLU A 230 15.30 19.41 6.74
CA GLU A 230 15.68 20.74 6.29
C GLU A 230 15.08 21.01 4.92
N THR A 231 14.13 21.96 4.83
CA THR A 231 13.49 22.34 3.56
C THR A 231 14.49 23.03 2.64
N ILE A 232 14.64 22.53 1.42
CA ILE A 232 15.51 23.12 0.39
C ILE A 232 14.65 23.77 -0.71
N ILE A 233 13.57 23.11 -1.12
CA ILE A 233 12.63 23.61 -2.12
C ILE A 233 11.26 23.75 -1.49
N SER A 234 10.66 24.93 -1.64
CA SER A 234 9.28 25.27 -1.26
C SER A 234 8.55 25.86 -2.45
N PRO A 235 7.21 26.03 -2.40
CA PRO A 235 6.44 26.70 -3.44
C PRO A 235 6.90 28.11 -3.73
N GLU A 236 7.52 28.78 -2.75
CA GLU A 236 8.02 30.14 -2.84
C GLU A 236 9.48 30.20 -3.29
N SER A 237 10.20 29.06 -3.31
CA SER A 237 11.60 29.07 -3.68
C SER A 237 11.78 29.22 -5.19
N ASN A 238 12.75 30.06 -5.56
CA ASN A 238 13.19 30.19 -6.95
C ASN A 238 14.12 29.05 -7.40
N HIS A 239 14.51 28.17 -6.49
CA HIS A 239 15.40 27.05 -6.77
C HIS A 239 14.58 25.84 -7.23
N GLN A 240 15.01 25.27 -8.36
CA GLN A 240 14.46 24.03 -8.92
C GLN A 240 15.44 22.86 -8.81
N THR A 241 16.62 23.10 -8.23
CA THR A 241 17.68 22.11 -8.14
C THR A 241 18.11 21.92 -6.69
N ILE A 242 18.40 20.67 -6.34
CA ILE A 242 19.02 20.32 -5.05
C ILE A 242 20.47 19.95 -5.32
N GLU A 243 21.40 20.69 -4.71
CA GLU A 243 22.82 20.39 -4.79
C GLU A 243 23.19 19.36 -3.73
N ILE A 244 23.83 18.27 -4.17
CA ILE A 244 24.29 17.21 -3.28
C ILE A 244 25.81 17.33 -3.14
N SER A 245 26.26 17.85 -2.00
CA SER A 245 27.66 18.04 -1.68
C SER A 245 28.29 16.91 -0.85
N THR A 246 27.45 16.13 -0.15
CA THR A 246 27.89 15.07 0.75
C THR A 246 27.03 13.82 0.60
N LEU A 247 27.63 12.63 0.79
CA LEU A 247 26.94 11.35 0.80
C LEU A 247 27.11 10.64 2.15
N PRO A 248 26.15 9.84 2.59
CA PRO A 248 24.83 9.60 1.97
C PRO A 248 23.93 10.84 2.03
N PHE A 249 23.14 11.07 1.00
CA PHE A 249 22.18 12.17 0.94
C PHE A 249 20.76 11.62 0.76
N ARG A 250 19.84 12.03 1.62
CA ARG A 250 18.45 11.57 1.60
C ARG A 250 17.54 12.73 1.32
N ILE A 251 16.73 12.61 0.26
CA ILE A 251 15.67 13.55 -0.03
C ILE A 251 14.41 13.11 0.68
N GLY A 252 13.84 14.02 1.44
CA GLY A 252 12.53 13.89 2.03
C GLY A 252 11.53 14.83 1.38
N VAL A 253 10.26 14.50 1.52
CA VAL A 253 9.15 15.31 1.01
C VAL A 253 8.15 15.56 2.14
N ARG A 254 7.56 16.76 2.13
CA ARG A 254 6.48 17.16 3.04
C ARG A 254 5.35 17.84 2.29
N GLN A 255 4.15 17.71 2.82
CA GLN A 255 2.99 18.46 2.35
C GLN A 255 2.93 19.86 2.97
N LEU A 256 3.31 19.99 4.23
CA LEU A 256 3.36 21.23 4.99
C LEU A 256 4.77 21.43 5.57
N ASP A 257 5.23 22.67 5.56
CA ASP A 257 6.51 23.05 6.20
C ASP A 257 6.32 23.39 7.68
N VAL A 258 5.87 22.40 8.44
CA VAL A 258 5.69 22.50 9.90
C VAL A 258 6.59 21.47 10.56
N ALA A 259 7.33 21.87 11.60
CA ALA A 259 8.31 21.01 12.28
C ALA A 259 7.71 19.67 12.77
N SER A 260 6.46 19.70 13.23
CA SER A 260 5.73 18.51 13.69
C SER A 260 5.13 17.65 12.56
N TYR A 261 5.12 18.14 11.31
CA TYR A 261 4.57 17.37 10.20
C TYR A 261 5.55 16.29 9.74
N PRO A 262 5.12 15.03 9.62
CA PRO A 262 6.02 13.94 9.25
C PRO A 262 6.58 14.13 7.86
N SER A 263 7.90 13.97 7.71
CA SER A 263 8.56 13.88 6.42
C SER A 263 8.48 12.44 5.89
N ARG A 264 8.37 12.30 4.58
CA ARG A 264 8.44 10.99 3.92
C ARG A 264 9.75 10.90 3.15
N PRO A 265 10.53 9.82 3.31
CA PRO A 265 11.69 9.60 2.46
C PRO A 265 11.23 9.40 1.02
N PHE A 266 11.84 10.15 0.11
CA PHE A 266 11.54 10.09 -1.32
C PHE A 266 12.65 9.33 -2.06
N TYR A 267 13.90 9.71 -1.82
CA TYR A 267 15.05 9.07 -2.46
C TYR A 267 16.27 9.08 -1.55
N ASN A 268 17.11 8.05 -1.67
CA ASN A 268 18.36 7.94 -0.93
C ASN A 268 19.52 7.79 -1.91
N PHE A 269 20.39 8.79 -1.94
CA PHE A 269 21.63 8.75 -2.70
C PHE A 269 22.70 8.14 -1.81
N ASN A 270 23.11 6.93 -2.14
CA ASN A 270 24.12 6.18 -1.41
C ASN A 270 25.18 5.68 -2.40
N PHE A 271 25.87 6.61 -3.04
CA PHE A 271 26.94 6.32 -3.98
C PHE A 271 28.30 6.30 -3.27
N ILE A 272 29.21 5.48 -3.78
CA ILE A 272 30.56 5.37 -3.22
C ILE A 272 31.42 6.58 -3.61
N GLU A 273 31.18 7.19 -4.79
CA GLU A 273 31.90 8.34 -5.30
C GLU A 273 31.00 9.39 -5.94
N LEU A 274 31.09 10.63 -5.47
CA LEU A 274 30.36 11.78 -6.06
C LEU A 274 30.86 12.14 -7.47
N SER A 275 32.12 11.88 -7.78
CA SER A 275 32.76 12.27 -9.05
C SER A 275 32.15 11.59 -10.28
N ILE A 276 31.72 10.35 -10.15
CA ILE A 276 31.15 9.56 -11.26
C ILE A 276 29.72 10.01 -11.56
N HIS A 277 28.98 10.51 -10.58
CA HIS A 277 27.57 10.80 -10.67
C HIS A 277 27.23 12.29 -10.80
N SER A 278 28.20 13.19 -10.58
CA SER A 278 27.98 14.64 -10.70
C SER A 278 27.43 15.08 -12.07
N LYS A 279 27.74 14.34 -13.14
CA LYS A 279 27.18 14.55 -14.48
C LYS A 279 25.69 14.20 -14.58
N TYR A 280 25.22 13.22 -13.82
CA TYR A 280 23.82 12.74 -13.86
C TYR A 280 22.92 13.46 -12.86
N LEU A 281 23.46 13.93 -11.75
CA LEU A 281 22.72 14.68 -10.73
C LEU A 281 22.31 16.09 -11.19
N LYS A 282 22.95 16.66 -12.20
CA LYS A 282 22.56 17.93 -12.82
C LYS A 282 21.22 17.88 -13.56
N TYR A 283 20.65 16.70 -13.79
CA TYR A 283 19.42 16.50 -14.56
C TYR A 283 18.20 16.12 -13.72
N LEU A 284 18.30 16.08 -12.38
CA LEU A 284 17.11 16.06 -11.54
C LEU A 284 16.49 17.46 -11.50
N ILE A 285 16.00 17.90 -12.66
CA ILE A 285 15.19 19.12 -12.78
C ILE A 285 13.79 18.71 -12.32
N PHE A 286 13.41 19.24 -11.18
CA PHE A 286 12.01 19.21 -10.79
C PHE A 286 11.32 20.32 -11.58
N ASP A 287 10.71 19.97 -12.71
CA ASP A 287 9.78 20.88 -13.35
C ASP A 287 8.69 21.21 -12.34
N LYS A 288 8.43 22.49 -12.14
CA LYS A 288 7.24 22.93 -11.40
C LYS A 288 6.04 22.38 -12.15
N ILE A 289 5.45 21.32 -11.61
CA ILE A 289 4.16 20.80 -12.06
C ILE A 289 3.06 21.75 -11.62
#